data_d21455b27ca826d986531a567b0fde1e
#
_entry.id   d21455b27ca826d986531a567b0fde1e
#
_cell.length_a   1.000
_cell.length_b   1.000
_cell.length_c   1.000
_cell.angle_alpha   90.00
_cell.angle_beta   90.00
_cell.angle_gamma   90.00
#
_symmetry.space_group_name_H-M   'P 1'
#
loop_
_entity.id
_entity.type
_entity.pdbx_description
1 polymer ?
#
loop_
_entity_poly.entity_id
_entity_poly.type
_entity_poly.pdbx_seq_one_letter_code
_entity_poly.pdbx_strand_id
1 'polypeptide(L)'
;PQALYMWEMLTLEGIETHLSVGINLGMADNLGVSGIMDLITGQGPLGAIYTAQQRFPHCPILLMACDMPLVGKEDVGLLIENRKPVVDVSVFWNTEKKQVEPMLSIWEISSQPFVKEALGQGRRSIMKLLETMNVHAIPHPVPHHFLNINTREEWIAFQQSRRR
;
A
#
# COMPACT_ATOMS: atom_id res chain seq x y z
N PRO A 1 13.81 -4.58 10.25
CA PRO A 1 12.50 -5.06 9.79
C PRO A 1 12.15 -4.46 8.43
N GLN A 2 11.43 -5.20 7.58
CA GLN A 2 11.07 -4.75 6.24
C GLN A 2 10.29 -3.41 6.26
N ALA A 3 9.38 -3.25 7.21
CA ALA A 3 8.62 -2.02 7.39
C ALA A 3 9.52 -0.78 7.62
N LEU A 4 10.60 -0.93 8.40
CA LEU A 4 11.56 0.16 8.63
C LEU A 4 12.30 0.52 7.34
N TYR A 5 12.78 -0.48 6.59
CA TYR A 5 13.44 -0.26 5.31
C TYR A 5 12.54 0.51 4.33
N MET A 6 11.28 0.12 4.22
CA MET A 6 10.31 0.80 3.35
C MET A 6 10.00 2.21 3.82
N TRP A 7 9.86 2.40 5.13
CA TRP A 7 9.65 3.73 5.72
C TRP A 7 10.84 4.67 5.42
N GLU A 8 12.07 4.20 5.64
CA GLU A 8 13.30 4.96 5.33
C GLU A 8 13.39 5.29 3.84
N MET A 9 13.15 4.32 2.96
CA MET A 9 13.17 4.50 1.52
C MET A 9 12.19 5.59 1.06
N LEU A 10 10.94 5.54 1.49
CA LEU A 10 9.92 6.54 1.12
C LEU A 10 10.26 7.93 1.67
N THR A 11 10.76 7.99 2.91
CA THR A 11 11.16 9.26 3.55
C THR A 11 12.34 9.90 2.82
N LEU A 12 13.31 9.12 2.36
CA LEU A 12 14.44 9.61 1.56
C LEU A 12 14.01 10.14 0.18
N GLU A 13 12.93 9.62 -0.38
CA GLU A 13 12.33 10.14 -1.61
C GLU A 13 11.43 11.38 -1.36
N GLY A 14 11.41 11.91 -0.13
CA GLY A 14 10.66 13.11 0.25
C GLY A 14 9.16 12.88 0.45
N ILE A 15 8.74 11.63 0.61
CA ILE A 15 7.34 11.27 0.88
C ILE A 15 7.10 11.28 2.39
N GLU A 16 6.12 12.06 2.85
CA GLU A 16 5.67 12.00 4.25
C GLU A 16 5.10 10.60 4.53
N THR A 17 5.80 9.83 5.39
CA THR A 17 5.56 8.41 5.55
C THR A 17 5.14 8.06 6.96
N HIS A 18 4.10 7.23 7.08
CA HIS A 18 3.56 6.75 8.35
C HIS A 18 3.35 5.25 8.30
N LEU A 19 3.62 4.57 9.41
CA LEU A 19 3.33 3.15 9.58
C LEU A 19 1.90 2.96 10.11
N SER A 20 1.02 2.31 9.34
CA SER A 20 -0.28 1.87 9.87
C SER A 20 -0.06 0.66 10.79
N VAL A 21 -0.47 0.80 12.03
CA VAL A 21 -0.18 -0.18 13.11
C VAL A 21 -1.45 -0.80 13.72
N GLY A 22 -2.57 -0.68 13.05
CA GLY A 22 -3.85 -1.14 13.59
C GLY A 22 -4.17 -0.42 14.92
N ILE A 23 -4.11 -1.16 16.03
CA ILE A 23 -4.36 -0.60 17.39
C ILE A 23 -3.09 -0.50 18.25
N ASN A 24 -1.92 -0.87 17.72
CA ASN A 24 -0.69 -1.02 18.51
C ASN A 24 0.38 0.02 18.12
N LEU A 25 0.29 1.23 18.66
CA LEU A 25 1.30 2.29 18.46
C LEU A 25 2.69 1.87 18.94
N GLY A 26 2.80 1.02 19.95
CA GLY A 26 4.09 0.56 20.46
C GLY A 26 4.96 -0.13 19.41
N MET A 27 4.37 -0.63 18.33
CA MET A 27 5.12 -1.17 17.21
C MET A 27 5.89 -0.08 16.45
N ALA A 28 5.28 1.06 16.19
CA ALA A 28 5.94 2.21 15.55
C ALA A 28 6.98 2.85 16.47
N ASP A 29 6.65 3.00 17.75
CA ASP A 29 7.55 3.55 18.77
C ASP A 29 8.83 2.70 18.90
N ASN A 30 8.70 1.37 18.90
CA ASN A 30 9.84 0.45 18.96
C ASN A 30 10.74 0.53 17.70
N LEU A 31 10.20 1.00 16.57
CA LEU A 31 10.96 1.21 15.34
C LEU A 31 11.48 2.65 15.21
N GLY A 32 11.06 3.56 16.09
CA GLY A 32 11.42 4.98 16.04
C GLY A 32 10.81 5.72 14.83
N VAL A 33 9.64 5.26 14.34
CA VAL A 33 8.97 5.83 13.16
C VAL A 33 7.61 6.40 13.52
N SER A 34 7.08 7.29 12.64
CA SER A 34 5.72 7.82 12.80
C SER A 34 4.69 6.72 12.57
N GLY A 35 3.81 6.50 13.56
CA GLY A 35 2.74 5.52 13.51
C GLY A 35 1.35 6.16 13.44
N ILE A 36 0.43 5.51 12.74
CA ILE A 36 -0.98 5.88 12.70
C ILE A 36 -1.83 4.69 13.15
N MET A 37 -2.64 4.89 14.20
CA MET A 37 -3.65 3.90 14.60
C MET A 37 -4.86 3.97 13.68
N ASP A 38 -5.39 2.80 13.32
CA ASP A 38 -6.61 2.71 12.53
C ASP A 38 -7.82 3.27 13.30
N LEU A 39 -8.57 4.16 12.67
CA LEU A 39 -9.83 4.71 13.22
C LEU A 39 -10.90 3.63 13.32
N ILE A 40 -10.86 2.63 12.45
CA ILE A 40 -11.80 1.50 12.42
C ILE A 40 -10.97 0.22 12.43
N THR A 41 -11.06 -0.52 13.53
CA THR A 41 -10.27 -1.74 13.73
C THR A 41 -10.78 -2.92 12.89
N GLY A 42 -9.87 -3.83 12.53
CA GLY A 42 -10.23 -5.08 11.86
C GLY A 42 -10.70 -4.94 10.41
N GLN A 43 -10.45 -3.78 9.77
CA GLN A 43 -10.81 -3.53 8.37
C GLN A 43 -9.65 -3.76 7.41
N GLY A 44 -8.51 -4.24 7.92
CA GLY A 44 -7.32 -4.49 7.11
C GLY A 44 -6.83 -3.25 6.35
N PRO A 45 -6.26 -3.42 5.15
CA PRO A 45 -5.70 -2.29 4.40
C PRO A 45 -6.71 -1.20 4.05
N LEU A 46 -8.00 -1.52 3.93
CA LEU A 46 -9.04 -0.52 3.67
C LEU A 46 -9.24 0.42 4.87
N GLY A 47 -9.10 -0.10 6.10
CA GLY A 47 -9.10 0.70 7.33
C GLY A 47 -7.92 1.66 7.39
N ALA A 48 -6.74 1.21 6.97
CA ALA A 48 -5.53 2.03 6.88
C ALA A 48 -5.70 3.19 5.87
N ILE A 49 -6.22 2.89 4.67
CA ILE A 49 -6.50 3.90 3.65
C ILE A 49 -7.49 4.95 4.19
N TYR A 50 -8.61 4.50 4.77
CA TYR A 50 -9.60 5.40 5.35
C TYR A 50 -8.99 6.30 6.42
N THR A 51 -8.22 5.72 7.33
CA THR A 51 -7.56 6.44 8.40
C THR A 51 -6.60 7.51 7.88
N ALA A 52 -5.78 7.17 6.89
CA ALA A 52 -4.87 8.10 6.24
C ALA A 52 -5.65 9.24 5.55
N GLN A 53 -6.73 8.93 4.82
CA GLN A 53 -7.59 9.93 4.18
C GLN A 53 -8.26 10.88 5.17
N GLN A 54 -8.67 10.39 6.34
CA GLN A 54 -9.24 11.26 7.40
C GLN A 54 -8.19 12.16 8.03
N ARG A 55 -6.95 11.69 8.16
CA ARG A 55 -5.85 12.46 8.74
C ARG A 55 -5.28 13.49 7.74
N PHE A 56 -5.26 13.14 6.46
CA PHE A 56 -4.71 13.96 5.36
C PHE A 56 -5.77 14.17 4.26
N PRO A 57 -6.87 14.88 4.55
CA PRO A 57 -8.05 14.92 3.66
C PRO A 57 -7.80 15.65 2.33
N HIS A 58 -6.71 16.40 2.23
CA HIS A 58 -6.35 17.18 1.04
C HIS A 58 -5.14 16.60 0.30
N CYS A 59 -4.69 15.42 0.70
CA CYS A 59 -3.55 14.74 0.07
C CYS A 59 -3.99 13.42 -0.58
N PRO A 60 -3.43 13.05 -1.72
CA PRO A 60 -3.49 11.67 -2.19
C PRO A 60 -2.70 10.76 -1.25
N ILE A 61 -3.13 9.52 -1.11
CA ILE A 61 -2.51 8.54 -0.22
C ILE A 61 -1.80 7.48 -1.05
N LEU A 62 -0.48 7.34 -0.86
CA LEU A 62 0.27 6.20 -1.36
C LEU A 62 0.18 5.08 -0.33
N LEU A 63 -0.46 3.98 -0.70
CA LEU A 63 -0.50 2.74 0.06
C LEU A 63 0.66 1.85 -0.37
N MET A 64 1.39 1.30 0.60
CA MET A 64 2.45 0.32 0.36
C MET A 64 2.44 -0.72 1.48
N ALA A 65 2.33 -2.00 1.13
CA ALA A 65 2.41 -3.08 2.09
C ALA A 65 3.86 -3.45 2.42
N CYS A 66 4.11 -3.82 3.67
CA CYS A 66 5.46 -4.14 4.14
C CYS A 66 5.88 -5.62 3.95
N ASP A 67 5.04 -6.43 3.29
CA ASP A 67 5.28 -7.86 3.02
C ASP A 67 5.77 -8.14 1.59
N MET A 68 6.09 -7.09 0.81
CA MET A 68 6.60 -7.17 -0.56
C MET A 68 8.10 -6.78 -0.61
N PRO A 69 9.04 -7.70 -0.31
CA PRO A 69 10.45 -7.37 -0.12
C PRO A 69 11.22 -7.03 -1.39
N LEU A 70 10.64 -7.24 -2.57
CA LEU A 70 11.24 -6.90 -3.86
C LEU A 70 10.83 -5.52 -4.36
N VAL A 71 9.78 -4.93 -3.79
CA VAL A 71 9.36 -3.57 -4.12
C VAL A 71 10.42 -2.58 -3.63
N GLY A 72 10.88 -1.72 -4.54
CA GLY A 72 11.92 -0.73 -4.31
C GLY A 72 11.53 0.68 -4.75
N LYS A 73 12.49 1.59 -4.67
CA LYS A 73 12.28 3.00 -5.05
C LYS A 73 11.91 3.16 -6.53
N GLU A 74 12.43 2.29 -7.38
CA GLU A 74 12.15 2.30 -8.82
C GLU A 74 10.66 2.02 -9.08
N ASP A 75 10.05 1.09 -8.33
CA ASP A 75 8.62 0.76 -8.44
C ASP A 75 7.76 1.93 -7.95
N VAL A 76 8.15 2.55 -6.83
CA VAL A 76 7.47 3.73 -6.29
C VAL A 76 7.59 4.91 -7.26
N GLY A 77 8.79 5.17 -7.80
CA GLY A 77 9.02 6.19 -8.81
C GLY A 77 8.15 5.99 -10.05
N LEU A 78 8.11 4.76 -10.58
CA LEU A 78 7.29 4.40 -11.74
C LEU A 78 5.79 4.64 -11.47
N LEU A 79 5.30 4.31 -10.27
CA LEU A 79 3.92 4.55 -9.87
C LEU A 79 3.60 6.05 -9.84
N ILE A 80 4.48 6.86 -9.25
CA ILE A 80 4.30 8.31 -9.11
C ILE A 80 4.35 8.98 -10.50
N GLU A 81 5.30 8.62 -11.35
CA GLU A 81 5.46 9.19 -12.71
C GLU A 81 4.25 8.89 -13.60
N ASN A 82 3.64 7.71 -13.44
CA ASN A 82 2.48 7.30 -14.23
C ASN A 82 1.14 7.56 -13.54
N ARG A 83 1.14 8.21 -12.38
CA ARG A 83 -0.07 8.60 -11.65
C ARG A 83 -0.99 9.46 -12.52
N LYS A 84 -2.29 9.24 -12.41
CA LYS A 84 -3.32 10.08 -13.05
C LYS A 84 -4.26 10.69 -12.01
N PRO A 85 -4.11 11.98 -11.65
CA PRO A 85 -4.98 12.62 -10.63
C PRO A 85 -6.45 12.74 -11.02
N VAL A 86 -6.81 12.48 -12.27
CA VAL A 86 -8.19 12.52 -12.78
C VAL A 86 -8.98 11.24 -12.58
N VAL A 87 -8.34 10.16 -12.09
CA VAL A 87 -8.98 8.90 -11.71
C VAL A 87 -9.06 8.79 -10.19
N ASP A 88 -9.70 7.75 -9.67
CA ASP A 88 -9.79 7.55 -8.21
C ASP A 88 -8.55 6.84 -7.65
N VAL A 89 -7.98 5.91 -8.42
CA VAL A 89 -6.83 5.12 -7.99
C VAL A 89 -5.89 4.86 -9.16
N SER A 90 -4.59 5.08 -8.96
CA SER A 90 -3.51 4.59 -9.83
C SER A 90 -2.88 3.37 -9.18
N VAL A 91 -2.77 2.25 -9.92
CA VAL A 91 -2.36 0.94 -9.40
C VAL A 91 -1.62 0.15 -10.46
N PHE A 92 -0.70 -0.73 -10.06
CA PHE A 92 -0.04 -1.60 -11.02
C PHE A 92 -0.93 -2.74 -11.52
N TRP A 93 -0.78 -3.07 -12.79
CA TRP A 93 -1.31 -4.27 -13.43
C TRP A 93 -0.24 -5.36 -13.48
N ASN A 94 -0.49 -6.46 -12.80
CA ASN A 94 0.37 -7.64 -12.86
C ASN A 94 -0.04 -8.49 -14.08
N THR A 95 0.84 -8.51 -15.08
CA THR A 95 0.58 -9.21 -16.35
C THR A 95 0.59 -10.73 -16.20
N GLU A 96 1.30 -11.27 -15.21
CA GLU A 96 1.39 -12.70 -14.93
C GLU A 96 0.11 -13.19 -14.23
N LYS A 97 -0.30 -12.50 -13.17
CA LYS A 97 -1.52 -12.82 -12.41
C LYS A 97 -2.81 -12.33 -13.10
N LYS A 98 -2.70 -11.48 -14.12
CA LYS A 98 -3.82 -10.83 -14.83
C LYS A 98 -4.78 -10.11 -13.89
N GLN A 99 -4.23 -9.36 -12.94
CA GLN A 99 -4.98 -8.58 -11.95
C GLN A 99 -4.20 -7.34 -11.54
N VAL A 100 -4.87 -6.40 -10.88
CA VAL A 100 -4.22 -5.26 -10.24
C VAL A 100 -3.52 -5.68 -8.93
N GLU A 101 -2.48 -4.94 -8.55
CA GLU A 101 -1.73 -5.13 -7.29
C GLU A 101 -2.01 -3.96 -6.33
N PRO A 102 -3.11 -4.01 -5.57
CA PRO A 102 -3.60 -2.87 -4.80
C PRO A 102 -2.72 -2.47 -3.63
N MET A 103 -1.78 -3.35 -3.24
CA MET A 103 -0.93 -3.14 -2.08
C MET A 103 0.29 -2.25 -2.37
N LEU A 104 0.44 -1.77 -3.62
CA LEU A 104 1.25 -0.62 -4.02
C LEU A 104 0.39 0.23 -4.96
N SER A 105 -0.22 1.29 -4.45
CA SER A 105 -1.20 2.10 -5.17
C SER A 105 -1.28 3.53 -4.65
N ILE A 106 -1.75 4.46 -5.48
CA ILE A 106 -2.05 5.84 -5.09
C ILE A 106 -3.56 6.06 -5.14
N TRP A 107 -4.12 6.48 -4.03
CA TRP A 107 -5.54 6.78 -3.81
C TRP A 107 -5.73 8.29 -3.84
N GLU A 108 -6.44 8.77 -4.85
CA GLU A 108 -6.72 10.20 -5.02
C GLU A 108 -7.78 10.68 -4.03
N ILE A 109 -7.91 12.01 -3.89
CA ILE A 109 -8.91 12.62 -3.00
C ILE A 109 -10.32 12.18 -3.42
N SER A 110 -10.58 12.02 -4.71
CA SER A 110 -11.87 11.54 -5.25
C SER A 110 -12.25 10.13 -4.79
N SER A 111 -11.29 9.33 -4.32
CA SER A 111 -11.54 7.97 -3.81
C SER A 111 -12.21 7.94 -2.42
N GLN A 112 -12.15 9.05 -1.65
CA GLN A 112 -12.63 9.09 -0.25
C GLN A 112 -14.10 8.69 -0.06
N PRO A 113 -15.06 9.13 -0.88
CA PRO A 113 -16.46 8.72 -0.75
C PRO A 113 -16.64 7.22 -0.91
N PHE A 114 -15.94 6.60 -1.87
CA PHE A 114 -16.01 5.16 -2.15
C PHE A 114 -15.47 4.33 -0.98
N VAL A 115 -14.31 4.74 -0.42
CA VAL A 115 -13.70 4.07 0.75
C VAL A 115 -14.63 4.15 1.97
N LYS A 116 -15.18 5.34 2.25
CA LYS A 116 -16.11 5.56 3.34
C LYS A 116 -17.39 4.72 3.21
N GLU A 117 -17.97 4.69 2.01
CA GLU A 117 -19.19 3.91 1.72
C GLU A 117 -18.93 2.41 1.86
N ALA A 118 -17.81 1.90 1.30
CA ALA A 118 -17.45 0.49 1.41
C ALA A 118 -17.33 0.03 2.86
N LEU A 119 -16.67 0.83 3.71
CA LEU A 119 -16.56 0.54 5.15
C LEU A 119 -17.91 0.59 5.85
N GLY A 120 -18.77 1.58 5.54
CA GLY A 120 -20.13 1.68 6.07
C GLY A 120 -21.00 0.47 5.71
N GLN A 121 -20.75 -0.17 4.58
CA GLN A 121 -21.40 -1.40 4.12
C GLN A 121 -20.71 -2.68 4.62
N GLY A 122 -19.69 -2.59 5.46
CA GLY A 122 -18.93 -3.74 5.98
C GLY A 122 -18.05 -4.43 4.93
N ARG A 123 -17.80 -3.80 3.78
CA ARG A 123 -16.90 -4.34 2.74
C ARG A 123 -15.45 -4.21 3.20
N ARG A 124 -14.65 -5.27 3.00
CA ARG A 124 -13.23 -5.31 3.42
C ARG A 124 -12.27 -5.56 2.26
N SER A 125 -12.78 -5.95 1.10
CA SER A 125 -11.96 -6.30 -0.06
C SER A 125 -11.64 -5.07 -0.89
N ILE A 126 -10.36 -4.68 -0.92
CA ILE A 126 -9.87 -3.62 -1.82
C ILE A 126 -10.15 -4.00 -3.27
N MET A 127 -9.92 -5.25 -3.68
CA MET A 127 -10.15 -5.70 -5.07
C MET A 127 -11.58 -5.43 -5.52
N LYS A 128 -12.57 -5.82 -4.68
CA LYS A 128 -13.99 -5.56 -5.00
C LYS A 128 -14.34 -4.07 -5.00
N LEU A 129 -13.67 -3.27 -4.19
CA LEU A 129 -13.86 -1.82 -4.20
C LEU A 129 -13.34 -1.22 -5.50
N LEU A 130 -12.15 -1.61 -5.96
CA LEU A 130 -11.57 -1.13 -7.21
C LEU A 130 -12.45 -1.42 -8.44
N GLU A 131 -13.24 -2.50 -8.44
CA GLU A 131 -14.19 -2.81 -9.50
C GLU A 131 -15.31 -1.75 -9.66
N THR A 132 -15.54 -0.94 -8.64
CA THR A 132 -16.57 0.11 -8.61
C THR A 132 -16.03 1.52 -8.83
N MET A 133 -14.74 1.66 -9.04
CA MET A 133 -14.00 2.93 -9.10
C MET A 133 -13.39 3.17 -10.48
N ASN A 134 -13.05 4.43 -10.76
CA ASN A 134 -12.26 4.76 -11.94
C ASN A 134 -10.78 4.50 -11.64
N VAL A 135 -10.25 3.41 -12.20
CA VAL A 135 -8.91 2.90 -11.91
C VAL A 135 -8.00 3.03 -13.13
N HIS A 136 -6.83 3.64 -12.92
CA HIS A 136 -5.73 3.62 -13.90
C HIS A 136 -4.79 2.46 -13.58
N ALA A 137 -4.86 1.41 -14.38
CA ALA A 137 -3.98 0.24 -14.27
C ALA A 137 -2.70 0.45 -15.11
N ILE A 138 -1.54 0.46 -14.45
CA ILE A 138 -0.22 0.71 -15.03
C ILE A 138 0.47 -0.66 -15.21
N PRO A 139 0.79 -1.12 -16.43
CA PRO A 139 1.55 -2.35 -16.61
C PRO A 139 2.91 -2.27 -15.91
N HIS A 140 3.21 -3.22 -15.04
CA HIS A 140 4.51 -3.27 -14.38
C HIS A 140 5.51 -4.10 -15.20
N PRO A 141 6.74 -3.59 -15.44
CA PRO A 141 7.73 -4.29 -16.26
C PRO A 141 8.27 -5.57 -15.60
N VAL A 142 8.20 -5.65 -14.27
CA VAL A 142 8.74 -6.75 -13.46
C VAL A 142 7.70 -7.27 -12.47
N PRO A 143 6.68 -8.04 -12.94
CA PRO A 143 5.53 -8.43 -12.11
C PRO A 143 5.88 -9.23 -10.85
N HIS A 144 7.00 -9.95 -10.84
CA HIS A 144 7.43 -10.72 -9.68
C HIS A 144 7.90 -9.85 -8.49
N HIS A 145 8.08 -8.52 -8.66
CA HIS A 145 8.32 -7.60 -7.55
C HIS A 145 7.17 -7.60 -6.53
N PHE A 146 5.95 -7.95 -6.96
CA PHE A 146 4.77 -8.06 -6.08
C PHE A 146 4.65 -9.43 -5.39
N LEU A 147 5.78 -10.09 -5.14
CA LEU A 147 5.82 -11.29 -4.30
C LEU A 147 5.60 -10.90 -2.85
N ASN A 148 4.52 -11.43 -2.25
CA ASN A 148 4.25 -11.28 -0.82
C ASN A 148 4.93 -12.41 -0.04
N ILE A 149 5.50 -12.04 1.11
CA ILE A 149 6.09 -12.97 2.07
C ILE A 149 5.38 -12.82 3.41
N ASN A 150 4.60 -13.81 3.78
CA ASN A 150 3.72 -13.77 4.95
C ASN A 150 4.24 -14.59 6.14
N THR A 151 5.17 -15.53 5.90
CA THR A 151 5.68 -16.43 6.94
C THR A 151 7.19 -16.32 7.08
N ARG A 152 7.68 -16.78 8.24
CA ARG A 152 9.13 -16.84 8.49
C ARG A 152 9.82 -17.84 7.57
N GLU A 153 9.16 -18.93 7.26
CA GLU A 153 9.64 -19.99 6.36
C GLU A 153 9.82 -19.47 4.95
N GLU A 154 8.82 -18.73 4.43
CA GLU A 154 8.89 -18.07 3.13
C GLU A 154 10.04 -17.05 3.09
N TRP A 155 10.23 -16.28 4.16
CA TRP A 155 11.33 -15.33 4.27
C TRP A 155 12.70 -16.01 4.22
N ILE A 156 12.89 -17.12 4.93
CA ILE A 156 14.14 -17.90 4.89
C ILE A 156 14.39 -18.43 3.49
N ALA A 157 13.38 -19.02 2.85
CA ALA A 157 13.48 -19.52 1.47
C ALA A 157 13.87 -18.41 0.48
N PHE A 158 13.22 -17.24 0.60
CA PHE A 158 13.52 -16.05 -0.20
C PHE A 158 14.98 -15.60 -0.03
N GLN A 159 15.49 -15.51 1.20
CA GLN A 159 16.87 -15.13 1.46
C GLN A 159 17.89 -16.13 0.87
N GLN A 160 17.57 -17.42 0.90
CA GLN A 160 18.43 -18.47 0.33
C GLN A 160 18.47 -18.40 -1.20
N SER A 161 17.36 -18.06 -1.85
CA SER A 161 17.30 -17.92 -3.31
C SER A 161 18.14 -16.75 -3.85
N ARG A 162 18.31 -15.69 -3.05
CA ARG A 162 19.09 -14.49 -3.42
C ARG A 162 20.61 -14.62 -3.20
N ARG A 163 21.06 -15.68 -2.53
CA ARG A 163 22.50 -15.95 -2.28
C ARG A 163 23.14 -16.83 -3.34
N ARG A 164 22.37 -17.32 -4.31
CA ARG A 164 22.84 -18.08 -5.47
C ARG A 164 22.97 -17.18 -6.68
#